data_ccb69847b9162f8c0dc3ff055f7eda45
#
_entry.id   ccb69847b9162f8c0dc3ff055f7eda45
#
_cell.length_a   1.000
_cell.length_b   1.000
_cell.length_c   1.000
_cell.angle_alpha   90.00
_cell.angle_beta   90.00
_cell.angle_gamma   90.00
#
_symmetry.space_group_name_H-M   'P 1'
#
loop_
_entity.id
_entity.type
_entity.pdbx_description
1 polymer ?
#
loop_
_entity_poly.entity_id
_entity_poly.type
_entity_poly.pdbx_seq_one_letter_code
_entity_poly.pdbx_strand_id
1 'polypeptide(L)'
;MDMSEDHKPDLPTERTRVLQAGHIVEDGRVDGIIAISRAIGDWEYKSATLEPNKMAVSAYPEVRSYEINPQLDFIICACDGIWDCMTSQQCVDFVNTAKEK
;
A
#
# COMPACT_ATOMS: atom_id res chain seq x y z
N MET A 1 2.83 -15.77 -3.17
CA MET A 1 1.70 -15.01 -3.78
C MET A 1 1.53 -13.69 -3.03
N ASP A 2 1.50 -12.61 -3.76
CA ASP A 2 1.21 -11.30 -3.17
C ASP A 2 -0.26 -11.22 -2.76
N MET A 3 -0.52 -10.83 -1.53
CA MET A 3 -1.86 -10.70 -0.98
C MET A 3 -2.35 -9.26 -0.91
N SER A 4 -1.48 -8.30 -1.16
CA SER A 4 -1.83 -6.88 -1.24
C SER A 4 -1.03 -6.22 -2.34
N GLU A 5 -1.48 -5.05 -2.73
CA GLU A 5 -0.86 -4.20 -3.74
C GLU A 5 -0.54 -2.85 -3.13
N ASP A 6 0.66 -2.33 -3.41
CA ASP A 6 1.02 -0.99 -2.94
C ASP A 6 0.19 0.07 -3.64
N HIS A 7 -0.31 1.03 -2.87
CA HIS A 7 -1.05 2.17 -3.39
C HIS A 7 -0.13 3.37 -3.53
N LYS A 8 0.62 3.39 -4.64
CA LYS A 8 1.50 4.51 -4.96
C LYS A 8 0.73 5.65 -5.62
N PRO A 9 1.09 6.91 -5.34
CA PRO A 9 0.36 8.06 -5.91
C PRO A 9 0.29 8.10 -7.43
N ASP A 10 1.25 7.53 -8.14
CA ASP A 10 1.30 7.53 -9.59
C ASP A 10 0.50 6.39 -10.25
N LEU A 11 -0.03 5.44 -9.49
CA LEU A 11 -0.98 4.47 -10.04
C LEU A 11 -2.22 5.19 -10.56
N PRO A 12 -2.77 4.78 -11.72
CA PRO A 12 -3.86 5.53 -12.37
C PRO A 12 -5.05 5.84 -11.46
N THR A 13 -5.52 4.88 -10.67
CA THR A 13 -6.67 5.08 -9.77
C THR A 13 -6.33 6.01 -8.61
N GLU A 14 -5.14 5.88 -8.04
CA GLU A 14 -4.67 6.73 -6.96
C GLU A 14 -4.43 8.16 -7.46
N ARG A 15 -3.75 8.29 -8.60
CA ARG A 15 -3.50 9.58 -9.23
C ARG A 15 -4.79 10.34 -9.52
N THR A 16 -5.79 9.68 -10.08
CA THR A 16 -7.09 10.29 -10.38
C THR A 16 -7.73 10.86 -9.11
N ARG A 17 -7.73 10.11 -8.03
CA ARG A 17 -8.29 10.56 -6.76
C ARG A 17 -7.53 11.76 -6.20
N VAL A 18 -6.20 11.71 -6.23
CA VAL A 18 -5.34 12.81 -5.75
C VAL A 18 -5.64 14.09 -6.50
N LEU A 19 -5.71 14.03 -7.83
CA LEU A 19 -6.01 15.19 -8.67
C LEU A 19 -7.42 15.73 -8.41
N GLN A 20 -8.42 14.86 -8.31
CA GLN A 20 -9.79 15.26 -8.03
C GLN A 20 -9.95 15.88 -6.64
N ALA A 21 -9.08 15.53 -5.70
CA ALA A 21 -9.06 16.12 -4.36
C ALA A 21 -8.36 17.49 -4.32
N GLY A 22 -7.85 17.97 -5.44
CA GLY A 22 -7.21 19.29 -5.53
C GLY A 22 -5.71 19.28 -5.26
N HIS A 23 -5.09 18.12 -5.20
CA HIS A 23 -3.65 17.96 -5.04
C HIS A 23 -3.01 17.53 -6.37
N ILE A 24 -1.69 17.46 -6.41
CA ILE A 24 -0.93 17.02 -7.59
C ILE A 24 -0.10 15.78 -7.27
N VAL A 25 0.31 15.07 -8.32
CA VAL A 25 1.29 13.98 -8.21
C VAL A 25 2.54 14.42 -8.96
N GLU A 26 3.65 14.48 -8.25
CA GLU A 26 4.94 14.88 -8.78
C GLU A 26 6.02 13.94 -8.25
N ASP A 27 6.84 13.38 -9.14
CA ASP A 27 7.89 12.42 -8.80
C ASP A 27 7.36 11.20 -8.01
N GLY A 28 6.15 10.75 -8.35
CA GLY A 28 5.51 9.63 -7.66
C GLY A 28 5.04 9.95 -6.25
N ARG A 29 4.92 11.24 -5.90
CA ARG A 29 4.54 11.71 -4.57
C ARG A 29 3.36 12.67 -4.65
N VAL A 30 2.51 12.63 -3.63
CA VAL A 30 1.45 13.63 -3.47
C VAL A 30 2.11 14.97 -3.14
N ASP A 31 1.82 15.98 -3.94
CA ASP A 31 2.42 17.32 -3.85
C ASP A 31 3.95 17.30 -3.84
N GLY A 32 4.56 16.27 -4.43
CA GLY A 32 6.01 16.10 -4.43
C GLY A 32 6.61 15.75 -3.07
N ILE A 33 5.81 15.41 -2.08
CA ILE A 33 6.25 15.25 -0.69
C ILE A 33 6.08 13.81 -0.19
N ILE A 34 4.86 13.31 -0.13
CA ILE A 34 4.56 12.01 0.49
C ILE A 34 4.43 10.91 -0.57
N ALA A 35 5.16 9.82 -0.38
CA ALA A 35 5.27 8.73 -1.36
C ALA A 35 4.14 7.71 -1.26
N ILE A 36 3.17 7.93 -0.42
CA ILE A 36 2.01 7.05 -0.23
C ILE A 36 0.73 7.80 -0.54
N SER A 37 -0.31 7.09 -0.95
CA SER A 37 -1.62 7.67 -1.25
C SER A 37 -2.71 7.17 -0.30
N ARG A 38 -2.36 6.31 0.65
CA ARG A 38 -3.30 5.85 1.68
C ARG A 38 -2.61 5.79 3.03
N ALA A 39 -3.24 6.41 4.02
CA ALA A 39 -2.75 6.46 5.39
C ALA A 39 -3.83 6.96 6.34
N ILE A 40 -3.71 6.57 7.59
CA ILE A 40 -4.41 7.20 8.71
C ILE A 40 -3.62 8.43 9.11
N GLY A 41 -4.29 9.53 9.43
CA GLY A 41 -3.60 10.78 9.74
C GLY A 41 -3.26 11.58 8.49
N ASP A 42 -2.10 12.24 8.49
CA ASP A 42 -1.67 13.09 7.38
C ASP A 42 -2.72 14.14 7.01
N TRP A 43 -3.15 14.90 8.00
CA TRP A 43 -4.27 15.84 7.90
C TRP A 43 -4.09 16.91 6.82
N GLU A 44 -2.85 17.23 6.44
CA GLU A 44 -2.53 18.17 5.36
C GLU A 44 -3.11 17.75 4.01
N TYR A 45 -3.33 16.46 3.83
CA TYR A 45 -3.84 15.88 2.58
C TYR A 45 -5.30 15.45 2.70
N LYS A 46 -5.98 15.88 3.76
CA LYS A 46 -7.36 15.51 4.04
C LYS A 46 -8.25 16.74 4.08
N SER A 47 -9.52 16.56 3.73
CA SER A 47 -10.52 17.62 3.72
C SER A 47 -11.77 17.16 4.42
N ALA A 48 -12.28 17.97 5.35
CA ALA A 48 -13.53 17.71 6.05
C ALA A 48 -14.75 17.70 5.12
N THR A 49 -14.62 18.26 3.90
CA THR A 49 -15.71 18.31 2.92
C THR A 49 -15.75 17.11 1.99
N LEU A 50 -14.73 16.24 2.03
CA LEU A 50 -14.65 15.03 1.21
C LEU A 50 -14.88 13.78 2.06
N GLU A 51 -15.54 12.81 1.46
CA GLU A 51 -15.62 11.48 2.07
C GLU A 51 -14.23 10.81 2.11
N PRO A 52 -13.98 9.89 3.06
CA PRO A 52 -12.67 9.26 3.21
C PRO A 52 -12.09 8.66 1.93
N ASN A 53 -12.94 8.03 1.11
CA ASN A 53 -12.51 7.43 -0.15
C ASN A 53 -12.25 8.43 -1.28
N LYS A 54 -12.46 9.72 -1.03
CA LYS A 54 -12.25 10.81 -1.99
C LYS A 54 -11.07 11.70 -1.62
N MET A 55 -10.50 11.52 -0.45
CA MET A 55 -9.36 12.33 0.01
C MET A 55 -8.07 11.97 -0.75
N ALA A 56 -7.18 12.94 -0.91
CA ALA A 56 -5.91 12.75 -1.62
C ALA A 56 -5.07 11.63 -1.01
N VAL A 57 -4.89 11.68 0.31
CA VAL A 57 -4.33 10.56 1.08
C VAL A 57 -5.48 9.97 1.89
N SER A 58 -5.92 8.80 1.46
CA SER A 58 -7.16 8.20 1.97
C SER A 58 -6.87 7.17 3.05
N ALA A 59 -7.64 7.22 4.13
CA ALA A 59 -7.62 6.15 5.14
C ALA A 59 -8.50 4.95 4.75
N TYR A 60 -9.20 5.03 3.61
CA TYR A 60 -10.07 3.95 3.16
C TYR A 60 -9.23 2.77 2.67
N PRO A 61 -9.35 1.57 3.27
CA PRO A 61 -8.51 0.44 2.93
C PRO A 61 -9.02 -0.32 1.71
N GLU A 62 -8.11 -0.95 0.97
CA GLU A 62 -8.47 -2.04 0.08
C GLU A 62 -8.59 -3.31 0.92
N VAL A 63 -9.67 -4.06 0.73
CA VAL A 63 -9.89 -5.30 1.46
C VAL A 63 -9.95 -6.47 0.49
N ARG A 64 -9.14 -7.49 0.76
CA ARG A 64 -9.15 -8.74 0.02
C ARG A 64 -9.33 -9.89 0.98
N SER A 65 -10.03 -10.94 0.54
CA SER A 65 -10.28 -12.13 1.34
C SER A 65 -9.67 -13.34 0.65
N TYR A 66 -9.06 -14.21 1.44
CA TYR A 66 -8.47 -15.46 0.97
C TYR A 66 -8.93 -16.59 1.88
N GLU A 67 -9.31 -17.70 1.28
CA GLU A 67 -9.66 -18.89 2.04
C GLU A 67 -8.40 -19.52 2.63
N ILE A 68 -8.49 -19.88 3.91
CA ILE A 68 -7.45 -20.69 4.55
C ILE A 68 -7.66 -22.13 4.15
N ASN A 69 -6.63 -22.74 3.56
CA ASN A 69 -6.67 -24.13 3.10
C ASN A 69 -5.37 -24.83 3.49
N PRO A 70 -5.29 -26.17 3.37
CA PRO A 70 -4.10 -26.93 3.76
C PRO A 70 -2.81 -26.59 3.00
N GLN A 71 -2.93 -25.90 1.86
CA GLN A 71 -1.77 -25.48 1.06
C GLN A 71 -1.19 -24.17 1.55
N LEU A 72 -1.92 -23.43 2.38
CA LEU A 72 -1.44 -22.19 2.98
C LEU A 72 -0.54 -22.52 4.16
N ASP A 73 0.73 -22.19 4.04
CA ASP A 73 1.74 -22.53 5.04
C ASP A 73 1.95 -21.39 6.05
N PHE A 74 2.22 -20.19 5.54
CA PHE A 74 2.41 -19.01 6.40
C PHE A 74 2.07 -17.73 5.64
N ILE A 75 1.93 -16.66 6.39
CA ILE A 75 1.71 -15.30 5.86
C ILE A 75 2.85 -14.42 6.36
N ILE A 76 3.39 -13.59 5.47
CA ILE A 76 4.38 -12.58 5.82
C ILE A 76 3.72 -11.21 5.73
N CYS A 77 3.78 -10.46 6.81
CA CYS A 77 3.34 -9.08 6.85
C CYS A 77 4.53 -8.22 7.26
N ALA A 78 4.89 -7.27 6.42
CA ALA A 78 6.08 -6.45 6.64
C ALA A 78 5.92 -5.07 6.04
N CYS A 79 6.76 -4.15 6.48
CA CYS A 79 6.87 -2.81 5.91
C CYS A 79 7.92 -2.77 4.79
N ASP A 80 8.14 -1.58 4.24
CA ASP A 80 9.09 -1.36 3.15
C ASP A 80 10.55 -1.64 3.55
N GLY A 81 10.86 -1.68 4.83
CA GLY A 81 12.18 -2.12 5.30
C GLY A 81 12.55 -3.52 4.81
N ILE A 82 11.56 -4.36 4.54
CA ILE A 82 11.76 -5.67 3.91
C ILE A 82 11.61 -5.57 2.39
N TRP A 83 10.53 -4.96 1.91
CA TRP A 83 10.19 -4.98 0.48
C TRP A 83 11.10 -4.13 -0.40
N ASP A 84 11.80 -3.15 0.18
CA ASP A 84 12.85 -2.41 -0.53
C ASP A 84 14.13 -3.22 -0.71
N CYS A 85 14.33 -4.27 0.11
CA CYS A 85 15.55 -5.09 0.12
C CYS A 85 15.38 -6.42 -0.61
N MET A 86 14.18 -6.96 -0.70
CA MET A 86 13.93 -8.27 -1.29
C MET A 86 12.56 -8.34 -1.94
N THR A 87 12.46 -9.21 -2.95
CA THR A 87 11.18 -9.52 -3.59
C THR A 87 10.32 -10.39 -2.68
N SER A 88 9.03 -10.49 -2.99
CA SER A 88 8.13 -11.40 -2.27
C SER A 88 8.64 -12.85 -2.31
N GLN A 89 9.11 -13.31 -3.47
CA GLN A 89 9.65 -14.67 -3.60
C GLN A 89 10.91 -14.88 -2.79
N GLN A 90 11.84 -13.90 -2.79
CA GLN A 90 13.05 -13.97 -1.98
C GLN A 90 12.73 -14.07 -0.49
N CYS A 91 11.75 -13.31 -0.04
CA CYS A 91 11.32 -13.32 1.35
C CYS A 91 10.71 -14.68 1.74
N VAL A 92 9.85 -15.23 0.90
CA VAL A 92 9.26 -16.56 1.11
C VAL A 92 10.35 -17.63 1.16
N ASP A 93 11.30 -17.58 0.25
CA ASP A 93 12.43 -18.55 0.22
C ASP A 93 13.28 -18.44 1.47
N PHE A 94 13.55 -17.23 1.94
CA PHE A 94 14.30 -16.99 3.17
C PHE A 94 13.59 -17.61 4.39
N VAL A 95 12.29 -17.37 4.52
CA VAL A 95 11.49 -17.93 5.64
C VAL A 95 11.45 -19.45 5.56
N ASN A 96 11.25 -20.02 4.38
CA ASN A 96 11.27 -21.48 4.20
C ASN A 96 12.59 -22.08 4.61
N THR A 97 13.71 -21.46 4.24
CA THR A 97 15.04 -21.93 4.64
C THR A 97 15.23 -21.83 6.16
N ALA A 98 14.78 -20.71 6.76
CA ALA A 98 14.92 -20.49 8.20
C ALA A 98 14.08 -21.47 9.03
N LYS A 99 12.88 -21.81 8.59
CA LYS A 99 12.01 -22.72 9.35
C LYS A 99 12.45 -24.20 9.24
N GLU A 100 13.29 -24.55 8.30
CA GLU A 100 13.89 -25.89 8.18
C GLU A 100 15.02 -26.14 9.18
N LYS A 101 15.48 -25.09 9.83
CA LYS A 101 16.51 -25.16 10.86
C LYS A 101 15.86 -25.15 12.25
#